data_9b11dfc22aca623807fb2eb0acaf8057
#
_entry.id   9b11dfc22aca623807fb2eb0acaf8057
#
_cell.length_a   1.000
_cell.length_b   1.000
_cell.length_c   1.000
_cell.angle_alpha   90.00
_cell.angle_beta   90.00
_cell.angle_gamma   90.00
#
_symmetry.space_group_name_H-M   'P 1'
#
loop_
_entity.id
_entity.type
_entity.pdbx_description
1 polymer ?
#
loop_
_entity_poly.entity_id
_entity_poly.type
_entity_poly.pdbx_seq_one_letter_code
_entity_poly.pdbx_strand_id
1 'polypeptide(L)'
;LARSVKRIASPYAIVLTGTPLENRLEELVSIVEFVDRHRLGPTFRFLADHQVHDEHGKVVGYRNLDSIGRTLAPMLVRRTKDQVLKQLPERLDKNFFVPMTPQQSRHHEENRDLVARIVAKWRRYKFLSEADQRRLMIALQNMRMSCESTYLLDHETDFGVKADELATLLDEVLEQPGSKVVVFSQWTRMHELLVRRLEKKRFGHVFFH
;
A
#
# COMPACT_ATOMS: atom_id res chain seq x y z
N LEU A 1 -12.25 13.76 -12.48
CA LEU A 1 -11.49 14.86 -11.86
C LEU A 1 -10.43 15.42 -12.82
N ALA A 2 -9.46 14.62 -13.32
CA ALA A 2 -8.37 15.07 -14.20
C ALA A 2 -8.85 15.83 -15.47
N ARG A 3 -9.92 15.35 -16.14
CA ARG A 3 -10.51 16.03 -17.30
C ARG A 3 -11.06 17.42 -16.97
N SER A 4 -11.64 17.60 -15.79
CA SER A 4 -12.20 18.89 -15.38
C SER A 4 -11.10 19.91 -15.05
N VAL A 5 -10.04 19.46 -14.37
CA VAL A 5 -8.88 20.29 -14.03
C VAL A 5 -8.14 20.75 -15.30
N LYS A 6 -7.95 19.86 -16.29
CA LYS A 6 -7.30 20.19 -17.58
C LYS A 6 -8.06 21.22 -18.44
N ARG A 7 -9.30 21.57 -18.07
CA ARG A 7 -10.11 22.60 -18.76
C ARG A 7 -9.81 24.03 -18.25
N ILE A 8 -9.09 24.16 -17.16
CA ILE A 8 -8.74 25.47 -16.61
C ILE A 8 -7.73 26.11 -17.56
N ALA A 9 -8.11 27.25 -18.14
CA ALA A 9 -7.23 28.05 -18.99
C ALA A 9 -6.37 28.95 -18.10
N SER A 10 -5.10 28.56 -17.91
CA SER A 10 -4.12 29.38 -17.19
C SER A 10 -2.77 29.31 -17.91
N PRO A 11 -2.04 30.41 -18.06
CA PRO A 11 -0.69 30.41 -18.61
C PRO A 11 0.34 29.80 -17.64
N TYR A 12 -0.04 29.56 -16.38
CA TYR A 12 0.81 28.98 -15.34
C TYR A 12 0.14 27.76 -14.74
N ALA A 13 0.90 26.68 -14.57
CA ALA A 13 0.45 25.48 -13.91
C ALA A 13 1.57 24.89 -13.02
N ILE A 14 1.23 24.56 -11.78
CA ILE A 14 2.13 23.91 -10.82
C ILE A 14 1.38 22.71 -10.25
N VAL A 15 2.03 21.54 -10.25
CA VAL A 15 1.51 20.33 -9.62
C VAL A 15 2.42 19.96 -8.45
N LEU A 16 1.83 19.80 -7.28
CA LEU A 16 2.52 19.31 -6.09
C LEU A 16 2.07 17.87 -5.84
N THR A 17 3.01 16.92 -5.84
CA THR A 17 2.76 15.51 -5.59
C THR A 17 3.93 14.88 -4.87
N GLY A 18 3.66 13.97 -3.93
CA GLY A 18 4.69 13.17 -3.26
C GLY A 18 5.22 12.05 -4.14
N THR A 19 4.40 11.54 -5.05
CA THR A 19 4.66 10.38 -5.91
C THR A 19 4.10 10.62 -7.31
N PRO A 20 4.87 11.25 -8.21
CA PRO A 20 4.40 11.56 -9.56
C PRO A 20 4.20 10.31 -10.43
N LEU A 21 4.79 9.19 -10.03
CA LEU A 21 4.70 7.89 -10.71
C LEU A 21 4.65 6.79 -9.64
N GLU A 22 3.49 6.17 -9.45
CA GLU A 22 3.35 5.03 -8.55
C GLU A 22 3.28 3.70 -9.31
N ASN A 23 2.34 3.57 -10.22
CA ASN A 23 2.03 2.29 -10.84
C ASN A 23 2.00 2.30 -12.38
N ARG A 24 1.66 3.43 -13.00
CA ARG A 24 1.43 3.50 -14.45
C ARG A 24 1.97 4.77 -15.09
N LEU A 25 2.59 4.62 -16.27
CA LEU A 25 3.07 5.77 -17.05
C LEU A 25 1.95 6.73 -17.49
N GLU A 26 0.73 6.24 -17.63
CA GLU A 26 -0.45 7.05 -17.96
C GLU A 26 -0.74 8.12 -16.90
N GLU A 27 -0.43 7.82 -15.63
CA GLU A 27 -0.55 8.79 -14.53
C GLU A 27 0.43 9.94 -14.71
N LEU A 28 1.67 9.62 -15.03
CA LEU A 28 2.69 10.62 -15.35
C LEU A 28 2.30 11.48 -16.53
N VAL A 29 1.82 10.87 -17.63
CA VAL A 29 1.31 11.60 -18.80
C VAL A 29 0.21 12.57 -18.38
N SER A 30 -0.73 12.11 -17.55
CA SER A 30 -1.84 12.94 -17.10
C SER A 30 -1.40 14.17 -16.30
N ILE A 31 -0.38 14.04 -15.47
CA ILE A 31 0.20 15.14 -14.69
C ILE A 31 0.97 16.10 -15.59
N VAL A 32 1.81 15.58 -16.47
CA VAL A 32 2.64 16.38 -17.36
C VAL A 32 1.81 17.16 -18.35
N GLU A 33 0.77 16.56 -18.95
CA GLU A 33 -0.17 17.25 -19.85
C GLU A 33 -0.92 18.42 -19.20
N PHE A 34 -1.06 18.42 -17.88
CA PHE A 34 -1.64 19.56 -17.16
C PHE A 34 -0.69 20.75 -17.11
N VAL A 35 0.62 20.50 -17.00
CA VAL A 35 1.66 21.55 -16.95
C VAL A 35 2.12 21.97 -18.33
N ASP A 36 2.42 21.01 -19.20
CA ASP A 36 2.83 21.22 -20.60
C ASP A 36 2.26 20.10 -21.47
N ARG A 37 1.23 20.45 -22.22
CA ARG A 37 0.44 19.51 -23.02
C ARG A 37 1.27 18.79 -24.10
N HIS A 38 2.33 19.40 -24.56
CA HIS A 38 3.10 18.89 -25.69
C HIS A 38 4.44 18.26 -25.31
N ARG A 39 4.79 18.28 -24.03
CA ARG A 39 6.11 17.88 -23.55
C ARG A 39 6.48 16.44 -23.85
N LEU A 40 5.54 15.51 -23.65
CA LEU A 40 5.75 14.08 -23.89
C LEU A 40 5.33 13.63 -25.30
N GLY A 41 4.79 14.56 -26.10
CA GLY A 41 4.23 14.23 -27.41
C GLY A 41 2.91 13.44 -27.32
N PRO A 42 2.47 12.80 -28.41
CA PRO A 42 1.24 12.03 -28.40
C PRO A 42 1.30 10.84 -27.43
N THR A 43 0.32 10.72 -26.56
CA THR A 43 0.27 9.71 -25.47
C THR A 43 0.48 8.29 -25.99
N PHE A 44 -0.15 7.93 -27.11
CA PHE A 44 -0.03 6.57 -27.67
C PHE A 44 1.40 6.24 -28.09
N ARG A 45 2.13 7.21 -28.66
CA ARG A 45 3.52 7.05 -29.05
C ARG A 45 4.42 6.95 -27.83
N PHE A 46 4.23 7.83 -26.87
CA PHE A 46 4.97 7.80 -25.60
C PHE A 46 4.82 6.45 -24.90
N LEU A 47 3.59 5.92 -24.80
CA LEU A 47 3.36 4.62 -24.18
C LEU A 47 3.98 3.47 -24.99
N ALA A 48 3.88 3.49 -26.32
CA ALA A 48 4.50 2.49 -27.20
C ALA A 48 6.05 2.48 -27.07
N ASP A 49 6.67 3.65 -26.89
CA ASP A 49 8.11 3.78 -26.75
C ASP A 49 8.62 3.31 -25.39
N HIS A 50 7.77 3.33 -24.36
CA HIS A 50 8.17 3.11 -22.97
C HIS A 50 7.54 1.88 -22.29
N GLN A 51 6.46 1.31 -22.80
CA GLN A 51 5.85 0.09 -22.27
C GLN A 51 6.38 -1.16 -22.97
N VAL A 52 6.52 -2.24 -22.21
CA VAL A 52 6.78 -3.59 -22.72
C VAL A 52 5.52 -4.43 -22.48
N HIS A 53 4.99 -5.04 -23.55
CA HIS A 53 3.79 -5.85 -23.48
C HIS A 53 4.11 -7.32 -23.69
N ASP A 54 3.32 -8.20 -23.09
CA ASP A 54 3.32 -9.63 -23.37
C ASP A 54 2.52 -9.96 -24.65
N GLU A 55 2.46 -11.25 -25.00
CA GLU A 55 1.72 -11.75 -26.18
C GLU A 55 0.20 -11.47 -26.11
N HIS A 56 -0.31 -11.14 -24.91
CA HIS A 56 -1.72 -10.84 -24.67
C HIS A 56 -1.99 -9.32 -24.56
N GLY A 57 -0.98 -8.49 -24.86
CA GLY A 57 -1.09 -7.02 -24.79
C GLY A 57 -1.09 -6.44 -23.37
N LYS A 58 -0.72 -7.23 -22.35
CA LYS A 58 -0.60 -6.74 -20.97
C LYS A 58 0.77 -6.11 -20.75
N VAL A 59 0.81 -4.96 -20.10
CA VAL A 59 2.08 -4.31 -19.71
C VAL A 59 2.79 -5.19 -18.68
N VAL A 60 3.99 -5.64 -19.01
CA VAL A 60 4.85 -6.48 -18.17
C VAL A 60 6.10 -5.75 -17.70
N GLY A 61 6.37 -4.57 -18.23
CA GLY A 61 7.52 -3.78 -17.85
C GLY A 61 7.60 -2.43 -18.55
N TYR A 62 8.67 -1.72 -18.28
CA TYR A 62 8.96 -0.41 -18.85
C TYR A 62 10.40 -0.36 -19.37
N ARG A 63 10.64 0.44 -20.41
CA ARG A 63 11.93 0.65 -21.05
C ARG A 63 12.21 2.14 -21.26
N ASN A 64 13.45 2.49 -21.54
CA ASN A 64 13.89 3.86 -21.88
C ASN A 64 13.54 4.92 -20.80
N LEU A 65 13.51 4.56 -19.53
CA LEU A 65 13.10 5.45 -18.43
C LEU A 65 14.01 6.67 -18.31
N ASP A 66 15.31 6.54 -18.66
CA ASP A 66 16.27 7.66 -18.64
C ASP A 66 15.90 8.78 -19.62
N SER A 67 15.26 8.44 -20.75
CA SER A 67 14.79 9.42 -21.72
C SER A 67 13.62 10.25 -21.14
N ILE A 68 12.74 9.63 -20.36
CA ILE A 68 11.66 10.32 -19.64
C ILE A 68 12.27 11.30 -18.65
N GLY A 69 13.23 10.85 -17.85
CA GLY A 69 13.94 11.68 -16.88
C GLY A 69 14.57 12.93 -17.53
N ARG A 70 15.27 12.77 -18.64
CA ARG A 70 15.87 13.88 -19.39
C ARG A 70 14.83 14.85 -19.96
N THR A 71 13.73 14.32 -20.48
CA THR A 71 12.64 15.12 -21.04
C THR A 71 11.96 15.97 -19.96
N LEU A 72 11.83 15.43 -18.74
CA LEU A 72 11.14 16.10 -17.63
C LEU A 72 12.08 16.97 -16.77
N ALA A 73 13.38 16.80 -16.84
CA ALA A 73 14.34 17.52 -16.01
C ALA A 73 14.15 19.05 -15.98
N PRO A 74 13.78 19.75 -17.08
CA PRO A 74 13.57 21.19 -17.04
C PRO A 74 12.34 21.66 -16.29
N MET A 75 11.36 20.78 -16.05
CA MET A 75 10.06 21.14 -15.46
C MET A 75 9.74 20.37 -14.17
N LEU A 76 10.50 19.32 -13.83
CA LEU A 76 10.26 18.48 -12.67
C LEU A 76 11.38 18.67 -11.65
N VAL A 77 10.99 19.17 -10.47
CA VAL A 77 11.90 19.29 -9.33
C VAL A 77 11.56 18.21 -8.33
N ARG A 78 12.48 17.26 -8.11
CA ARG A 78 12.37 16.22 -7.09
C ARG A 78 13.42 16.44 -6.00
N ARG A 79 12.95 16.50 -4.77
CA ARG A 79 13.82 16.57 -3.58
C ARG A 79 13.46 15.44 -2.64
N THR A 80 14.44 14.64 -2.25
CA THR A 80 14.25 13.60 -1.23
C THR A 80 14.43 14.19 0.16
N LYS A 81 13.84 13.55 1.18
CA LYS A 81 14.01 13.96 2.59
C LYS A 81 15.47 14.06 2.98
N ASP A 82 16.30 13.11 2.58
CA ASP A 82 17.73 13.05 2.91
C ASP A 82 18.51 14.24 2.35
N GLN A 83 18.06 14.82 1.23
CA GLN A 83 18.69 16.00 0.62
C GLN A 83 18.35 17.31 1.33
N VAL A 84 17.14 17.42 1.90
CA VAL A 84 16.61 18.70 2.41
C VAL A 84 16.43 18.75 3.92
N LEU A 85 16.20 17.63 4.58
CA LEU A 85 15.90 17.56 6.01
C LEU A 85 17.08 16.98 6.82
N LYS A 86 18.21 17.66 6.78
CA LYS A 86 19.41 17.29 7.57
C LYS A 86 19.21 17.37 9.10
N GLN A 87 18.11 17.96 9.54
CA GLN A 87 17.78 18.15 10.96
C GLN A 87 16.98 16.97 11.54
N LEU A 88 16.48 16.04 10.71
CA LEU A 88 15.78 14.87 11.23
C LEU A 88 16.77 13.85 11.76
N PRO A 89 16.44 13.18 12.88
CA PRO A 89 17.21 12.05 13.35
C PRO A 89 17.20 10.92 12.31
N GLU A 90 18.20 10.07 12.38
CA GLU A 90 18.29 8.90 11.53
C GLU A 90 17.09 7.97 11.74
N ARG A 91 16.57 7.41 10.64
CA ARG A 91 15.47 6.46 10.69
C ARG A 91 15.97 5.10 11.17
N LEU A 92 15.36 4.60 12.23
CA LEU A 92 15.61 3.26 12.75
C LEU A 92 14.42 2.35 12.44
N ASP A 93 14.64 1.30 11.66
CA ASP A 93 13.64 0.29 11.34
C ASP A 93 13.83 -0.95 12.25
N LYS A 94 12.79 -1.34 12.97
CA LYS A 94 12.77 -2.55 13.81
C LYS A 94 11.61 -3.45 13.44
N ASN A 95 11.86 -4.75 13.32
CA ASN A 95 10.84 -5.76 13.10
C ASN A 95 10.54 -6.48 14.41
N PHE A 96 9.28 -6.48 14.83
CA PHE A 96 8.79 -7.25 15.97
C PHE A 96 8.01 -8.46 15.46
N PHE A 97 8.46 -9.66 15.80
CA PHE A 97 7.82 -10.91 15.43
C PHE A 97 6.98 -11.41 16.60
N VAL A 98 5.69 -11.56 16.37
CA VAL A 98 4.74 -12.01 17.38
C VAL A 98 4.18 -13.37 16.93
N PRO A 99 4.25 -14.42 17.76
CA PRO A 99 3.73 -15.74 17.42
C PRO A 99 2.20 -15.73 17.35
N MET A 100 1.65 -16.55 16.46
CA MET A 100 0.20 -16.76 16.40
C MET A 100 -0.26 -17.66 17.57
N THR A 101 -1.46 -17.40 18.07
CA THR A 101 -2.16 -18.31 18.98
C THR A 101 -2.58 -19.61 18.25
N PRO A 102 -2.86 -20.72 18.96
CA PRO A 102 -3.38 -21.93 18.31
C PRO A 102 -4.67 -21.70 17.51
N GLN A 103 -5.53 -20.81 17.97
CA GLN A 103 -6.78 -20.43 17.28
C GLN A 103 -6.48 -19.71 15.97
N GLN A 104 -5.59 -18.73 15.99
CA GLN A 104 -5.13 -18.05 14.78
C GLN A 104 -4.49 -19.03 13.78
N SER A 105 -3.61 -19.92 14.27
CA SER A 105 -2.94 -20.92 13.43
C SER A 105 -3.94 -21.84 12.74
N ARG A 106 -5.01 -22.27 13.42
CA ARG A 106 -6.07 -23.10 12.82
C ARG A 106 -6.72 -22.38 11.63
N HIS A 107 -7.19 -21.14 11.80
CA HIS A 107 -7.78 -20.38 10.71
C HIS A 107 -6.80 -20.14 9.55
N HIS A 108 -5.55 -19.84 9.88
CA HIS A 108 -4.50 -19.68 8.88
C HIS A 108 -4.27 -20.97 8.07
N GLU A 109 -4.18 -22.11 8.72
CA GLU A 109 -3.93 -23.42 8.09
C GLU A 109 -5.09 -23.86 7.21
N GLU A 110 -6.33 -23.71 7.67
CA GLU A 110 -7.54 -24.01 6.88
C GLU A 110 -7.55 -23.23 5.56
N ASN A 111 -7.25 -21.95 5.61
CA ASN A 111 -7.18 -21.10 4.42
C ASN A 111 -5.95 -21.41 3.56
N ARG A 112 -4.79 -21.72 4.15
CA ARG A 112 -3.59 -22.17 3.45
C ARG A 112 -3.86 -23.44 2.63
N ASP A 113 -4.56 -24.41 3.20
CA ASP A 113 -4.89 -25.65 2.52
C ASP A 113 -5.86 -25.42 1.35
N LEU A 114 -6.79 -24.47 1.49
CA LEU A 114 -7.64 -24.04 0.39
C LEU A 114 -6.83 -23.38 -0.73
N VAL A 115 -5.91 -22.48 -0.39
CA VAL A 115 -4.98 -21.85 -1.34
C VAL A 115 -4.15 -22.91 -2.07
N ALA A 116 -3.58 -23.86 -1.32
CA ALA A 116 -2.76 -24.95 -1.89
C ALA A 116 -3.55 -25.76 -2.94
N ARG A 117 -4.81 -26.15 -2.65
CA ARG A 117 -5.68 -26.86 -3.59
C ARG A 117 -5.96 -26.05 -4.85
N ILE A 118 -6.27 -24.76 -4.74
CA ILE A 118 -6.55 -23.90 -5.88
C ILE A 118 -5.28 -23.70 -6.73
N VAL A 119 -4.13 -23.48 -6.09
CA VAL A 119 -2.84 -23.35 -6.78
C VAL A 119 -2.46 -24.64 -7.50
N ALA A 120 -2.68 -25.82 -6.90
CA ALA A 120 -2.45 -27.11 -7.53
C ALA A 120 -3.33 -27.28 -8.79
N LYS A 121 -4.61 -26.89 -8.71
CA LYS A 121 -5.53 -26.85 -9.85
C LYS A 121 -5.00 -25.96 -10.97
N TRP A 122 -4.57 -24.74 -10.64
CA TRP A 122 -3.99 -23.82 -11.61
C TRP A 122 -2.71 -24.36 -12.26
N ARG A 123 -1.82 -24.96 -11.45
CA ARG A 123 -0.58 -25.56 -11.98
C ARG A 123 -0.88 -26.63 -13.01
N ARG A 124 -1.92 -27.43 -12.78
CA ARG A 124 -2.33 -28.54 -13.66
C ARG A 124 -3.02 -28.06 -14.94
N TYR A 125 -3.97 -27.12 -14.81
CA TYR A 125 -4.85 -26.73 -15.91
C TYR A 125 -4.52 -25.36 -16.53
N LYS A 126 -3.61 -24.60 -15.90
CA LYS A 126 -3.24 -23.21 -16.29
C LYS A 126 -4.43 -22.26 -16.38
N PHE A 127 -5.55 -22.63 -15.79
CA PHE A 127 -6.79 -21.86 -15.78
C PHE A 127 -7.46 -21.93 -14.40
N LEU A 128 -8.07 -20.83 -13.99
CA LEU A 128 -8.95 -20.74 -12.82
C LEU A 128 -10.27 -20.10 -13.24
N SER A 129 -11.38 -20.70 -12.81
CA SER A 129 -12.69 -20.07 -12.93
C SER A 129 -12.75 -18.78 -12.08
N GLU A 130 -13.67 -17.86 -12.39
CA GLU A 130 -13.87 -16.66 -11.56
C GLU A 130 -14.22 -17.00 -10.10
N ALA A 131 -14.94 -18.11 -9.89
CA ALA A 131 -15.25 -18.58 -8.55
C ALA A 131 -13.99 -19.02 -7.78
N ASP A 132 -13.07 -19.75 -8.46
CA ASP A 132 -11.80 -20.15 -7.86
C ASP A 132 -10.89 -18.94 -7.58
N GLN A 133 -10.86 -17.97 -8.50
CA GLN A 133 -10.10 -16.73 -8.30
C GLN A 133 -10.63 -15.95 -7.08
N ARG A 134 -11.94 -15.79 -6.95
CA ARG A 134 -12.54 -15.14 -5.78
C ARG A 134 -12.24 -15.89 -4.49
N ARG A 135 -12.38 -17.22 -4.48
CA ARG A 135 -12.05 -18.06 -3.30
C ARG A 135 -10.59 -17.95 -2.91
N LEU A 136 -9.68 -17.91 -3.91
CA LEU A 136 -8.25 -17.71 -3.67
C LEU A 136 -7.98 -16.37 -3.00
N MET A 137 -8.56 -15.29 -3.52
CA MET A 137 -8.36 -13.95 -2.94
C MET A 137 -8.91 -13.84 -1.52
N ILE A 138 -10.11 -14.40 -1.27
CA ILE A 138 -10.70 -14.44 0.08
C ILE A 138 -9.81 -15.24 1.03
N ALA A 139 -9.33 -16.42 0.62
CA ALA A 139 -8.49 -17.26 1.47
C ALA A 139 -7.15 -16.57 1.81
N LEU A 140 -6.50 -15.95 0.82
CA LEU A 140 -5.26 -15.17 1.06
C LEU A 140 -5.52 -14.00 2.02
N GLN A 141 -6.65 -13.33 1.89
CA GLN A 141 -7.04 -12.26 2.80
C GLN A 141 -7.30 -12.77 4.21
N ASN A 142 -8.02 -13.89 4.35
CA ASN A 142 -8.28 -14.53 5.64
C ASN A 142 -6.98 -14.97 6.33
N MET A 143 -6.01 -15.51 5.58
CA MET A 143 -4.68 -15.82 6.12
C MET A 143 -3.99 -14.59 6.70
N ARG A 144 -4.08 -13.44 6.04
CA ARG A 144 -3.51 -12.20 6.55
C ARG A 144 -4.25 -11.69 7.79
N MET A 145 -5.59 -11.75 7.75
CA MET A 145 -6.45 -11.32 8.87
C MET A 145 -6.22 -12.20 10.10
N SER A 146 -6.10 -13.52 9.94
CA SER A 146 -5.81 -14.45 11.05
C SER A 146 -4.48 -14.15 11.75
N CYS A 147 -3.48 -13.63 11.03
CA CYS A 147 -2.22 -13.20 11.64
C CYS A 147 -2.35 -11.95 12.55
N GLU A 148 -3.44 -11.22 12.44
CA GLU A 148 -3.71 -10.05 13.30
C GLU A 148 -4.53 -10.45 14.54
N SER A 149 -5.79 -10.85 14.32
CA SER A 149 -6.70 -11.39 15.34
C SER A 149 -7.83 -12.17 14.68
N THR A 150 -8.37 -13.17 15.37
CA THR A 150 -9.59 -13.88 14.94
C THR A 150 -10.80 -12.94 14.83
N TYR A 151 -10.81 -11.85 15.58
CA TYR A 151 -11.86 -10.81 15.51
C TYR A 151 -12.07 -10.24 14.10
N LEU A 152 -11.00 -10.21 13.28
CA LEU A 152 -11.11 -9.75 11.91
C LEU A 152 -11.90 -10.73 11.01
N LEU A 153 -12.01 -11.99 11.43
CA LEU A 153 -12.70 -13.05 10.69
C LEU A 153 -14.15 -13.24 11.17
N ASP A 154 -14.36 -13.39 12.49
CA ASP A 154 -15.64 -13.78 13.07
C ASP A 154 -16.41 -12.65 13.79
N HIS A 155 -15.73 -11.54 14.12
CA HIS A 155 -16.25 -10.38 14.87
C HIS A 155 -16.64 -10.65 16.33
N GLU A 156 -16.32 -11.84 16.83
CA GLU A 156 -16.72 -12.30 18.14
C GLU A 156 -15.52 -12.58 19.04
N THR A 157 -14.56 -13.35 18.52
CA THR A 157 -13.40 -13.79 19.29
C THR A 157 -12.20 -12.85 19.10
N ASP A 158 -11.46 -12.61 20.16
CA ASP A 158 -10.23 -11.79 20.11
C ASP A 158 -9.03 -12.63 20.53
N PHE A 159 -8.69 -13.62 19.70
CA PHE A 159 -7.44 -14.36 19.83
C PHE A 159 -6.40 -13.72 18.92
N GLY A 160 -5.59 -12.82 19.49
CA GLY A 160 -4.52 -12.13 18.76
C GLY A 160 -3.61 -11.40 19.73
N VAL A 161 -2.31 -11.72 19.69
CA VAL A 161 -1.31 -11.17 20.61
C VAL A 161 -0.79 -9.82 20.15
N LYS A 162 -0.86 -9.51 18.84
CA LYS A 162 -0.26 -8.30 18.28
C LYS A 162 -0.78 -6.99 18.89
N ALA A 163 -2.08 -6.92 19.19
CA ALA A 163 -2.65 -5.72 19.79
C ALA A 163 -2.18 -5.51 21.24
N ASP A 164 -1.96 -6.60 21.98
CA ASP A 164 -1.45 -6.56 23.34
C ASP A 164 0.04 -6.20 23.38
N GLU A 165 0.83 -6.82 22.47
CA GLU A 165 2.24 -6.50 22.30
C GLU A 165 2.45 -5.03 21.88
N LEU A 166 1.63 -4.53 20.93
CA LEU A 166 1.67 -3.13 20.55
C LEU A 166 1.32 -2.21 21.73
N ALA A 167 0.32 -2.56 22.55
CA ALA A 167 -0.04 -1.78 23.72
C ALA A 167 1.10 -1.75 24.76
N THR A 168 1.86 -2.83 24.89
CA THR A 168 3.06 -2.89 25.75
C THR A 168 4.18 -2.01 25.17
N LEU A 169 4.43 -2.10 23.88
CA LEU A 169 5.42 -1.24 23.21
C LEU A 169 5.08 0.23 23.32
N LEU A 170 3.78 0.58 23.27
CA LEU A 170 3.32 1.96 23.44
C LEU A 170 3.55 2.46 24.86
N ASP A 171 3.44 1.63 25.90
CA ASP A 171 3.83 2.01 27.27
C ASP A 171 5.29 2.48 27.29
N GLU A 172 6.20 1.67 26.75
CA GLU A 172 7.63 1.99 26.73
C GLU A 172 7.96 3.27 25.96
N VAL A 173 7.37 3.44 24.76
CA VAL A 173 7.66 4.60 23.90
C VAL A 173 7.07 5.89 24.47
N LEU A 174 5.88 5.81 25.08
CA LEU A 174 5.19 6.98 25.62
C LEU A 174 5.66 7.39 27.03
N GLU A 175 6.52 6.60 27.67
CA GLU A 175 7.22 7.04 28.90
C GLU A 175 8.09 8.28 28.66
N GLN A 176 8.58 8.47 27.44
CA GLN A 176 9.38 9.65 27.10
C GLN A 176 8.48 10.87 26.90
N PRO A 177 8.67 11.98 27.64
CA PRO A 177 7.86 13.17 27.50
C PRO A 177 7.90 13.75 26.07
N GLY A 178 6.72 14.05 25.51
CA GLY A 178 6.59 14.61 24.17
C GLY A 178 6.62 13.59 23.03
N SER A 179 6.79 12.30 23.32
CA SER A 179 6.69 11.24 22.31
C SER A 179 5.30 11.20 21.65
N LYS A 180 5.29 11.02 20.34
CA LYS A 180 4.07 10.84 19.55
C LYS A 180 4.21 9.60 18.68
N VAL A 181 3.17 8.80 18.65
CA VAL A 181 3.14 7.54 17.88
C VAL A 181 2.02 7.59 16.86
N VAL A 182 2.31 7.13 15.65
CA VAL A 182 1.31 6.92 14.61
C VAL A 182 1.26 5.43 14.31
N VAL A 183 0.07 4.83 14.44
CA VAL A 183 -0.16 3.42 14.19
C VAL A 183 -0.96 3.25 12.90
N PHE A 184 -0.42 2.47 11.97
CA PHE A 184 -1.09 2.13 10.72
C PHE A 184 -1.53 0.67 10.73
N SER A 185 -2.76 0.43 10.30
CA SER A 185 -3.26 -0.90 9.97
C SER A 185 -4.07 -0.87 8.68
N GLN A 186 -4.06 -1.97 7.97
CA GLN A 186 -4.89 -2.15 6.77
C GLN A 186 -6.39 -2.35 7.13
N TRP A 187 -6.66 -2.74 8.38
CA TRP A 187 -7.97 -3.17 8.84
C TRP A 187 -8.54 -2.21 9.87
N THR A 188 -9.67 -1.59 9.58
CA THR A 188 -10.39 -0.72 10.52
C THR A 188 -10.68 -1.45 11.84
N ARG A 189 -11.07 -2.73 11.77
CA ARG A 189 -11.33 -3.55 12.96
C ARG A 189 -10.11 -3.77 13.85
N MET A 190 -8.91 -3.77 13.28
CA MET A 190 -7.70 -3.83 14.09
C MET A 190 -7.52 -2.55 14.90
N HIS A 191 -7.87 -1.40 14.33
CA HIS A 191 -7.90 -0.14 15.09
C HIS A 191 -8.92 -0.17 16.21
N GLU A 192 -10.11 -0.75 16.00
CA GLU A 192 -11.11 -0.92 17.06
C GLU A 192 -10.57 -1.74 18.25
N LEU A 193 -9.85 -2.84 17.97
CA LEU A 193 -9.18 -3.63 19.00
C LEU A 193 -8.11 -2.84 19.74
N LEU A 194 -7.34 -2.02 19.03
CA LEU A 194 -6.32 -1.16 19.63
C LEU A 194 -6.95 -0.08 20.50
N VAL A 195 -7.99 0.60 20.02
CA VAL A 195 -8.72 1.61 20.78
C VAL A 195 -9.18 1.05 22.14
N ARG A 196 -9.80 -0.14 22.16
CA ARG A 196 -10.22 -0.80 23.39
C ARG A 196 -9.07 -0.98 24.40
N ARG A 197 -7.84 -1.25 23.92
CA ARG A 197 -6.65 -1.40 24.76
C ARG A 197 -6.09 -0.06 25.23
N LEU A 198 -6.08 0.93 24.35
CA LEU A 198 -5.63 2.29 24.67
C LEU A 198 -6.53 2.96 25.71
N GLU A 199 -7.85 2.77 25.61
CA GLU A 199 -8.83 3.26 26.57
C GLU A 199 -8.61 2.64 27.97
N LYS A 200 -8.38 1.31 28.03
CA LYS A 200 -8.05 0.63 29.30
C LYS A 200 -6.79 1.21 29.97
N LYS A 201 -5.80 1.62 29.17
CA LYS A 201 -4.55 2.23 29.62
C LYS A 201 -4.63 3.75 29.79
N ARG A 202 -5.78 4.36 29.46
CA ARG A 202 -6.03 5.81 29.50
C ARG A 202 -5.08 6.64 28.62
N PHE A 203 -4.63 6.09 27.48
CA PHE A 203 -3.86 6.84 26.51
C PHE A 203 -4.77 7.76 25.68
N GLY A 204 -4.38 9.05 25.59
CA GLY A 204 -5.02 9.98 24.66
C GLY A 204 -4.71 9.57 23.22
N HIS A 205 -5.74 9.37 22.40
CA HIS A 205 -5.59 8.97 21.01
C HIS A 205 -6.63 9.62 20.10
N VAL A 206 -6.31 9.66 18.81
CA VAL A 206 -7.23 10.10 17.74
C VAL A 206 -7.26 9.00 16.68
N PHE A 207 -8.45 8.67 16.22
CA PHE A 207 -8.68 7.64 15.22
C PHE A 207 -9.12 8.27 13.89
N PHE A 208 -8.46 7.89 12.80
CA PHE A 208 -8.79 8.28 11.43
C PHE A 208 -9.15 7.05 10.59
N HIS A 209 -10.26 7.11 9.86
CA HIS A 209 -10.72 6.05 8.95
C HIS A 209 -11.39 6.63 7.70
#